data_a803feb7d6d46b9c8ad13109642a2064
#
_entry.id   a803feb7d6d46b9c8ad13109642a2064
#
_cell.length_a   1.000
_cell.length_b   1.000
_cell.length_c   1.000
_cell.angle_alpha   90.00
_cell.angle_beta   90.00
_cell.angle_gamma   90.00
#
_symmetry.space_group_name_H-M   'P 1'
#
loop_
_entity.id
_entity.type
_entity.pdbx_description
1 polymer ?
#
loop_
_entity_poly.entity_id
_entity_poly.type
_entity_poly.pdbx_seq_one_letter_code
_entity_poly.pdbx_strand_id
1 'polypeptide(L)'
;TSVTIDGSQVNPKNWRVKVAWPMNVDRRFIRGSALKLEPVVSGKAVIDWDMEIEWSDLTQYNRVAAATMAARAKQIVITCDGAVALAGATTPQFKITIPAARFDKGLPTVSGDEPLMQSLSGVGLYDGSNEPITVAYRTNDATP
;
A
#
# COMPACT_ATOMS: atom_id res chain seq x y z
N THR A 1 -6.09 8.92 -11.36
CA THR A 1 -5.33 8.35 -10.23
C THR A 1 -4.38 9.40 -9.70
N SER A 2 -4.32 9.57 -8.40
CA SER A 2 -3.33 10.40 -7.71
C SER A 2 -2.68 9.59 -6.59
N VAL A 3 -1.40 9.86 -6.34
CA VAL A 3 -0.65 9.23 -5.25
C VAL A 3 -0.02 10.34 -4.41
N THR A 4 -0.16 10.25 -3.10
CA THR A 4 0.49 11.17 -2.17
C THR A 4 1.32 10.42 -1.17
N ILE A 5 2.47 10.98 -0.81
CA ILE A 5 3.34 10.51 0.27
C ILE A 5 3.47 11.66 1.28
N ASP A 6 3.03 11.43 2.51
CA ASP A 6 3.06 12.44 3.59
C ASP A 6 2.34 13.75 3.15
N GLY A 7 1.21 13.61 2.46
CA GLY A 7 0.44 14.73 1.92
C GLY A 7 0.96 15.37 0.64
N SER A 8 2.20 15.09 0.24
CA SER A 8 2.79 15.62 -1.00
C SER A 8 2.48 14.71 -2.18
N GLN A 9 1.97 15.29 -3.27
CA GLN A 9 1.69 14.53 -4.48
C GLN A 9 2.99 14.04 -5.13
N VAL A 10 2.95 12.78 -5.57
CA VAL A 10 4.00 12.15 -6.39
C VAL A 10 3.37 11.56 -7.64
N ASN A 11 4.16 11.44 -8.70
CA ASN A 11 3.71 10.92 -9.99
C ASN A 11 4.44 9.60 -10.28
N PRO A 12 3.95 8.46 -9.75
CA PRO A 12 4.57 7.19 -10.02
C PRO A 12 4.28 6.75 -11.46
N LYS A 13 5.29 6.19 -12.11
CA LYS A 13 5.17 5.48 -13.40
C LYS A 13 4.38 4.18 -13.21
N ASN A 14 4.65 3.51 -12.10
CA ASN A 14 3.92 2.32 -11.66
C ASN A 14 3.86 2.25 -10.14
N TRP A 15 2.93 1.46 -9.63
CA TRP A 15 2.82 1.16 -8.21
C TRP A 15 2.18 -0.21 -8.01
N ARG A 16 2.52 -0.85 -6.90
CA ARG A 16 1.92 -2.10 -6.46
C ARG A 16 1.78 -2.12 -4.94
N VAL A 17 0.66 -2.64 -4.48
CA VAL A 17 0.41 -2.97 -3.08
C VAL A 17 -0.02 -4.42 -3.00
N LYS A 18 0.68 -5.20 -2.20
CA LYS A 18 0.38 -6.61 -1.95
C LYS A 18 0.04 -6.80 -0.48
N VAL A 19 -1.10 -7.40 -0.23
CA VAL A 19 -1.53 -7.77 1.12
C VAL A 19 -1.57 -9.29 1.22
N ALA A 20 -0.86 -9.83 2.18
CA ALA A 20 -0.82 -11.27 2.43
C ALA A 20 -1.21 -11.55 3.89
N TRP A 21 -2.19 -12.42 4.08
CA TRP A 21 -2.51 -13.00 5.38
C TRP A 21 -1.98 -14.42 5.45
N PRO A 22 -1.09 -14.74 6.38
CA PRO A 22 -0.71 -16.12 6.62
C PRO A 22 -1.92 -16.88 7.17
N MET A 23 -2.31 -17.95 6.48
CA MET A 23 -3.44 -18.78 6.86
C MET A 23 -2.97 -20.20 7.12
N ASN A 24 -3.43 -20.80 8.22
CA ASN A 24 -3.27 -22.22 8.45
C ASN A 24 -4.38 -22.97 7.70
N VAL A 25 -4.02 -23.57 6.58
CA VAL A 25 -4.94 -24.30 5.69
C VAL A 25 -4.99 -25.79 5.99
N ASP A 26 -4.02 -26.31 6.74
CA ASP A 26 -3.96 -27.74 7.11
C ASP A 26 -4.43 -27.96 8.55
N ARG A 27 -5.72 -27.75 8.76
CA ARG A 27 -6.39 -27.91 10.05
C ARG A 27 -7.06 -29.29 10.14
N ARG A 28 -6.23 -30.34 10.14
CA ARG A 28 -6.67 -31.71 10.39
C ARG A 28 -6.49 -32.04 11.85
N PHE A 29 -7.58 -32.32 12.53
CA PHE A 29 -7.56 -32.76 13.92
C PHE A 29 -8.16 -34.16 14.03
N ILE A 30 -7.72 -34.93 15.02
CA ILE A 30 -8.34 -36.21 15.37
C ILE A 30 -9.73 -35.91 15.93
N ARG A 31 -10.76 -36.17 15.13
CA ARG A 31 -12.16 -35.98 15.46
C ARG A 31 -13.04 -36.89 14.61
N GLY A 32 -14.31 -37.02 14.91
CA GLY A 32 -15.26 -37.89 14.21
C GLY A 32 -15.58 -37.52 12.75
N SER A 33 -14.82 -36.60 12.13
CA SER A 33 -14.98 -36.18 10.74
C SER A 33 -13.66 -36.17 10.00
N ALA A 34 -13.63 -36.72 8.78
CA ALA A 34 -12.46 -36.69 7.90
C ALA A 34 -12.26 -35.31 7.21
N LEU A 35 -13.22 -34.40 7.33
CA LEU A 35 -13.15 -33.10 6.69
C LEU A 35 -12.18 -32.16 7.41
N LYS A 36 -11.45 -31.36 6.65
CA LYS A 36 -10.63 -30.26 7.18
C LYS A 36 -11.55 -29.19 7.79
N LEU A 37 -11.07 -28.52 8.83
CA LEU A 37 -11.70 -27.29 9.29
C LEU A 37 -11.38 -26.13 8.35
N GLU A 38 -12.22 -25.08 8.40
CA GLU A 38 -11.99 -23.86 7.66
C GLU A 38 -10.61 -23.26 7.99
N PRO A 39 -9.92 -22.66 7.01
CA PRO A 39 -8.66 -21.97 7.25
C PRO A 39 -8.81 -20.86 8.30
N VAL A 40 -7.80 -20.69 9.12
CA VAL A 40 -7.75 -19.64 10.14
C VAL A 40 -6.50 -18.80 9.93
N VAL A 41 -6.64 -17.50 10.12
CA VAL A 41 -5.49 -16.58 10.09
C VAL A 41 -4.51 -17.01 11.19
N SER A 42 -3.27 -17.31 10.78
CA SER A 42 -2.22 -17.84 11.67
C SER A 42 -1.13 -16.82 12.03
N GLY A 43 -1.25 -15.59 11.54
CA GLY A 43 -0.28 -14.54 11.82
C GLY A 43 -0.78 -13.15 11.40
N LYS A 44 0.07 -12.16 11.56
CA LYS A 44 -0.22 -10.77 11.17
C LYS A 44 -0.20 -10.62 9.65
N ALA A 45 -1.06 -9.75 9.13
CA ALA A 45 -1.00 -9.34 7.73
C ALA A 45 0.37 -8.72 7.40
N VAL A 46 0.90 -9.06 6.24
CA VAL A 46 2.09 -8.43 5.67
C VAL A 46 1.63 -7.57 4.49
N ILE A 47 1.96 -6.29 4.51
CA ILE A 47 1.62 -5.34 3.47
C ILE A 47 2.93 -4.89 2.84
N ASP A 48 3.20 -5.39 1.64
CA ASP A 48 4.33 -4.96 0.83
C ASP A 48 3.85 -3.91 -0.17
N TRP A 49 4.63 -2.87 -0.37
CA TRP A 49 4.37 -1.86 -1.38
C TRP A 49 5.63 -1.53 -2.15
N ASP A 50 5.47 -1.23 -3.42
CA ASP A 50 6.53 -0.74 -4.30
C ASP A 50 5.96 0.28 -5.29
N MET A 51 6.78 1.24 -5.67
CA MET A 51 6.47 2.22 -6.70
C MET A 51 7.75 2.74 -7.37
N GLU A 52 7.62 3.16 -8.61
CA GLU A 52 8.68 3.79 -9.38
C GLU A 52 8.28 5.23 -9.69
N ILE A 53 9.09 6.18 -9.25
CA ILE A 53 8.88 7.61 -9.46
C ILE A 53 10.07 8.22 -10.19
N GLU A 54 9.84 9.34 -10.85
CA GLU A 54 10.93 10.16 -11.36
C GLU A 54 11.66 10.83 -10.21
N TRP A 55 12.99 10.82 -10.28
CA TRP A 55 13.82 11.51 -9.29
C TRP A 55 13.69 13.02 -9.46
N SER A 56 13.22 13.68 -8.42
CA SER A 56 13.12 15.15 -8.40
C SER A 56 14.05 15.80 -7.37
N ASP A 57 14.22 15.14 -6.23
CA ASP A 57 14.99 15.67 -5.11
C ASP A 57 15.41 14.57 -4.11
N LEU A 58 16.09 14.96 -3.05
CA LEU A 58 16.59 14.07 -2.01
C LEU A 58 15.52 13.63 -0.99
N THR A 59 14.27 14.10 -1.09
CA THR A 59 13.25 13.89 -0.05
C THR A 59 13.00 12.40 0.21
N GLN A 60 12.79 11.61 -0.84
CA GLN A 60 12.50 10.18 -0.69
C GLN A 60 13.75 9.40 -0.26
N TYR A 61 14.92 9.78 -0.78
CA TYR A 61 16.19 9.21 -0.35
C TYR A 61 16.45 9.43 1.15
N ASN A 62 16.23 10.64 1.62
CA ASN A 62 16.43 10.99 3.04
C ASN A 62 15.48 10.21 3.97
N ARG A 63 14.28 9.86 3.51
CA ARG A 63 13.37 8.98 4.26
C ARG A 63 13.95 7.58 4.44
N VAL A 64 14.50 7.00 3.38
CA VAL A 64 15.16 5.68 3.44
C VAL A 64 16.39 5.72 4.33
N ALA A 65 17.19 6.77 4.22
CA ALA A 65 18.43 6.95 4.99
C ALA A 65 18.18 7.35 6.45
N ALA A 66 16.95 7.71 6.84
CA ALA A 66 16.66 8.18 8.18
C ALA A 66 16.95 7.14 9.26
N ALA A 67 17.48 7.58 10.38
CA ALA A 67 17.85 6.71 11.49
C ALA A 67 16.65 6.22 12.32
N THR A 68 15.54 6.97 12.32
CA THR A 68 14.38 6.68 13.16
C THR A 68 13.20 6.11 12.35
N MET A 69 12.42 5.23 12.96
CA MET A 69 11.19 4.69 12.34
C MET A 69 10.17 5.77 12.02
N ALA A 70 10.00 6.78 12.88
CA ALA A 70 9.08 7.88 12.63
C ALA A 70 9.44 8.71 11.39
N ALA A 71 10.72 8.84 11.08
CA ALA A 71 11.16 9.51 9.86
C ALA A 71 11.03 8.62 8.61
N ARG A 72 11.19 7.29 8.76
CA ARG A 72 11.05 6.29 7.68
C ARG A 72 9.60 5.95 7.37
N ALA A 73 8.73 5.93 8.38
CA ALA A 73 7.33 5.54 8.21
C ALA A 73 6.49 6.78 7.89
N LYS A 74 5.92 6.82 6.70
CA LYS A 74 5.09 7.93 6.21
C LYS A 74 3.81 7.40 5.60
N GLN A 75 2.76 8.22 5.64
CA GLN A 75 1.49 7.86 5.03
C GLN A 75 1.62 7.83 3.51
N ILE A 76 1.10 6.77 2.89
CA ILE A 76 0.87 6.67 1.44
C ILE A 76 -0.63 6.61 1.20
N VAL A 77 -1.12 7.47 0.30
CA VAL A 77 -2.52 7.45 -0.15
C VAL A 77 -2.54 7.34 -1.67
N ILE A 78 -3.22 6.31 -2.16
CA ILE A 78 -3.45 6.08 -3.58
C ILE A 78 -4.94 6.27 -3.83
N THR A 79 -5.30 7.20 -4.71
CA THR A 79 -6.68 7.51 -5.03
C THR A 79 -6.91 7.33 -6.53
N CYS A 80 -7.87 6.50 -6.88
CA CYS A 80 -8.33 6.28 -8.25
C CYS A 80 -9.77 6.78 -8.35
N ASP A 81 -9.97 7.90 -9.03
CA ASP A 81 -11.28 8.48 -9.28
C ASP A 81 -11.78 8.06 -10.67
N GLY A 82 -13.06 7.68 -10.73
CA GLY A 82 -13.73 7.41 -12.00
C GLY A 82 -14.04 8.72 -12.76
N ALA A 83 -14.15 8.60 -14.07
CA ALA A 83 -14.41 9.76 -14.95
C ALA A 83 -15.86 10.22 -14.94
N VAL A 84 -16.81 9.32 -14.61
CA VAL A 84 -18.26 9.60 -14.68
C VAL A 84 -18.77 9.95 -13.29
N ALA A 85 -19.44 11.10 -13.18
CA ALA A 85 -20.09 11.48 -11.93
C ALA A 85 -21.24 10.49 -11.59
N LEU A 86 -21.32 10.12 -10.30
CA LEU A 86 -22.40 9.31 -9.77
C LEU A 86 -23.66 10.18 -9.64
N ALA A 87 -23.89 10.75 -8.49
CA ALA A 87 -24.98 11.70 -8.24
C ALA A 87 -24.37 13.06 -7.85
N GLY A 88 -24.83 14.14 -8.47
CA GLY A 88 -24.25 15.46 -8.26
C GLY A 88 -22.80 15.53 -8.77
N ALA A 89 -21.90 16.08 -7.99
CA ALA A 89 -20.47 16.22 -8.31
C ALA A 89 -19.60 15.06 -7.80
N THR A 90 -20.21 13.98 -7.29
CA THR A 90 -19.48 12.86 -6.67
C THR A 90 -19.10 11.84 -7.74
N THR A 91 -17.85 11.44 -7.80
CA THR A 91 -17.35 10.38 -8.69
C THR A 91 -17.12 9.06 -7.96
N PRO A 92 -17.20 7.91 -8.65
CA PRO A 92 -16.70 6.64 -8.08
C PRO A 92 -15.26 6.81 -7.66
N GLN A 93 -14.90 6.22 -6.52
CA GLN A 93 -13.54 6.34 -6.00
C GLN A 93 -13.08 5.03 -5.38
N PHE A 94 -11.88 4.64 -5.70
CA PHE A 94 -11.15 3.59 -5.00
C PHE A 94 -9.93 4.22 -4.33
N LYS A 95 -9.81 4.06 -3.02
CA LYS A 95 -8.77 4.69 -2.22
C LYS A 95 -8.08 3.66 -1.35
N ILE A 96 -6.77 3.58 -1.45
CA ILE A 96 -5.92 2.79 -0.55
C ILE A 96 -5.14 3.77 0.32
N THR A 97 -5.14 3.54 1.62
CA THR A 97 -4.35 4.31 2.59
C THR A 97 -3.48 3.35 3.40
N ILE A 98 -2.17 3.60 3.42
CA ILE A 98 -1.21 2.94 4.28
C ILE A 98 -0.70 4.01 5.26
N PRO A 99 -1.20 4.03 6.53
CA PRO A 99 -0.90 5.13 7.46
C PRO A 99 0.59 5.24 7.81
N ALA A 100 1.25 4.09 7.96
CA ALA A 100 2.67 4.01 8.31
C ALA A 100 3.42 3.09 7.33
N ALA A 101 3.65 3.57 6.13
CA ALA A 101 4.47 2.90 5.13
C ALA A 101 5.96 3.15 5.42
N ARG A 102 6.68 2.11 5.85
CA ARG A 102 8.12 2.17 6.05
C ARG A 102 8.84 2.08 4.72
N PHE A 103 9.79 2.96 4.51
CA PHE A 103 10.64 3.02 3.32
C PHE A 103 11.92 2.21 3.57
N ASP A 104 12.09 1.12 2.82
CA ASP A 104 13.25 0.21 2.95
C ASP A 104 14.24 0.35 1.80
N LYS A 105 13.76 0.72 0.61
CA LYS A 105 14.58 0.97 -0.59
C LYS A 105 14.17 2.28 -1.25
N GLY A 106 15.11 2.95 -1.87
CA GLY A 106 14.86 4.25 -2.51
C GLY A 106 16.12 4.86 -3.14
N LEU A 107 17.02 4.01 -3.66
CA LEU A 107 18.17 4.51 -4.40
C LEU A 107 17.74 4.84 -5.84
N PRO A 108 18.16 6.00 -6.37
CA PRO A 108 17.96 6.32 -7.77
C PRO A 108 18.83 5.42 -8.66
N THR A 109 18.31 5.09 -9.84
CA THR A 109 19.04 4.32 -10.85
C THR A 109 19.29 5.21 -12.05
N VAL A 110 20.54 5.33 -12.45
CA VAL A 110 20.94 6.02 -13.69
C VAL A 110 20.96 4.99 -14.82
N SER A 111 20.19 5.22 -15.85
CA SER A 111 20.14 4.37 -17.04
C SER A 111 20.24 5.22 -18.31
N GLY A 112 21.48 5.41 -18.80
CA GLY A 112 21.72 6.15 -20.06
C GLY A 112 21.19 7.58 -20.07
N ASP A 113 20.58 7.98 -21.18
CA ASP A 113 20.02 9.33 -21.42
C ASP A 113 18.56 9.48 -20.94
N GLU A 114 18.01 8.47 -20.27
CA GLU A 114 16.62 8.49 -19.75
C GLU A 114 16.54 9.30 -18.45
N PRO A 115 15.34 9.83 -18.13
CA PRO A 115 15.10 10.48 -16.84
C PRO A 115 15.53 9.57 -15.68
N LEU A 116 16.14 10.17 -14.67
CA LEU A 116 16.58 9.46 -13.49
C LEU A 116 15.36 8.91 -12.73
N MET A 117 15.27 7.60 -12.61
CA MET A 117 14.18 6.92 -11.92
C MET A 117 14.62 6.47 -10.52
N GLN A 118 13.65 6.48 -9.59
CA GLN A 118 13.83 6.03 -8.23
C GLN A 118 12.80 4.96 -7.91
N SER A 119 13.27 3.75 -7.58
CA SER A 119 12.42 2.65 -7.11
C SER A 119 12.29 2.71 -5.60
N LEU A 120 11.08 2.98 -5.13
CA LEU A 120 10.74 2.98 -3.72
C LEU A 120 10.05 1.66 -3.36
N SER A 121 10.41 1.08 -2.24
CA SER A 121 9.68 -0.08 -1.71
C SER A 121 9.79 -0.18 -0.19
N GLY A 122 8.87 -0.91 0.39
CA GLY A 122 8.83 -1.12 1.82
C GLY A 122 7.60 -1.89 2.29
N VAL A 123 7.31 -1.76 3.57
CA VAL A 123 6.22 -2.47 4.23
C VAL A 123 5.28 -1.52 4.95
N GLY A 124 3.99 -1.85 4.97
CA GLY A 124 3.00 -1.18 5.81
C GLY A 124 3.10 -1.69 7.25
N LEU A 125 3.13 -0.76 8.19
CA LEU A 125 3.22 -1.05 9.62
C LEU A 125 1.94 -0.62 10.33
N TYR A 126 1.65 -1.30 11.44
CA TYR A 126 0.69 -0.82 12.43
C TYR A 126 1.32 0.32 13.24
N ASP A 127 0.69 1.48 13.26
CA ASP A 127 1.21 2.67 13.94
C ASP A 127 0.76 2.80 15.41
N GLY A 128 0.03 1.82 15.91
CA GLY A 128 -0.53 1.80 17.26
C GLY A 128 -1.98 2.31 17.36
N SER A 129 -2.48 2.95 16.31
CA SER A 129 -3.83 3.56 16.29
C SER A 129 -4.64 3.17 15.05
N ASN A 130 -3.98 3.11 13.89
CA ASN A 130 -4.64 2.83 12.62
C ASN A 130 -4.27 1.45 12.09
N GLU A 131 -5.22 0.82 11.40
CA GLU A 131 -4.95 -0.42 10.69
C GLU A 131 -3.81 -0.22 9.66
N PRO A 132 -2.95 -1.24 9.44
CA PRO A 132 -1.79 -1.12 8.55
C PRO A 132 -2.15 -0.75 7.11
N ILE A 133 -3.37 -1.04 6.70
CA ILE A 133 -3.94 -0.66 5.41
C ILE A 133 -5.45 -0.43 5.55
N THR A 134 -5.93 0.59 4.89
CA THR A 134 -7.37 0.85 4.75
C THR A 134 -7.71 0.95 3.27
N VAL A 135 -8.73 0.24 2.85
CA VAL A 135 -9.28 0.31 1.49
C VAL A 135 -10.69 0.87 1.57
N ALA A 136 -10.92 1.97 0.90
CA ALA A 136 -12.22 2.61 0.80
C ALA A 136 -12.70 2.58 -0.65
N TYR A 137 -13.96 2.21 -0.84
CA TYR A 137 -14.61 2.18 -2.14
C TYR A 137 -15.91 2.98 -2.11
N ARG A 138 -16.12 3.80 -3.10
CA ARG A 138 -17.34 4.59 -3.29
C ARG A 138 -17.91 4.30 -4.66
N THR A 139 -19.15 3.81 -4.70
CA THR A 139 -19.90 3.47 -5.91
C THR A 139 -21.35 3.93 -5.79
N ASN A 140 -22.09 3.85 -6.89
CA ASN A 140 -23.54 4.04 -6.93
C ASN A 140 -24.33 2.77 -6.55
N ASP A 141 -23.68 1.62 -6.50
CA ASP A 141 -24.37 0.38 -6.16
C ASP A 141 -24.89 0.48 -4.73
N ALA A 142 -26.20 0.36 -4.58
CA ALA A 142 -26.87 0.41 -3.27
C ALA A 142 -26.76 -0.91 -2.51
N THR A 143 -26.32 -1.97 -3.17
CA THR A 143 -26.10 -3.32 -2.62
C THR A 143 -24.71 -3.80 -3.01
N PRO A 144 -23.87 -4.26 -2.05
CA PRO A 144 -22.61 -4.92 -2.34
C PRO A 144 -22.82 -6.28 -3.00
#